data_be9f8ac86919df226e44d87b2b596cf7
#
_entry.id   be9f8ac86919df226e44d87b2b596cf7
#
_cell.length_a   1.000
_cell.length_b   1.000
_cell.length_c   1.000
_cell.angle_alpha   90.00
_cell.angle_beta   90.00
_cell.angle_gamma   90.00
#
_symmetry.space_group_name_H-M   'P 1'
#
loop_
_entity.id
_entity.type
_entity.pdbx_description
1 polymer ?
#
loop_
_entity_poly.entity_id
_entity_poly.type
_entity_poly.pdbx_seq_one_letter_code
_entity_poly.pdbx_strand_id
1 'polypeptide(L)'
;MKIIKTSFKGLLIIKQKNNIDSRGSLRETYNKKIIKHDKFVFEYCTTSKKNSLRGFHFQLGKFQQAKMVSVVKGKILDCVIDLRKRSKTYGRIFKIILSDINCLSLYIPEGFGHAYY
;
A
#
# COMPACT_ATOMS: atom_id res chain seq x y z
N MET A 1 4.32 10.07 11.16
CA MET A 1 3.69 9.50 9.94
C MET A 1 3.19 10.63 9.05
N LYS A 2 3.46 10.57 7.77
CA LYS A 2 3.15 11.64 6.81
C LYS A 2 2.42 11.05 5.60
N ILE A 3 1.34 11.70 5.16
CA ILE A 3 0.60 11.32 3.95
C ILE A 3 1.10 12.13 2.76
N ILE A 4 1.40 11.47 1.65
CA ILE A 4 1.78 12.06 0.38
C ILE A 4 0.73 11.68 -0.67
N LYS A 5 0.06 12.67 -1.24
CA LYS A 5 -0.92 12.45 -2.30
C LYS A 5 -0.21 12.07 -3.60
N THR A 6 -0.86 11.22 -4.38
CA THR A 6 -0.44 10.88 -5.75
C THR A 6 -1.34 11.57 -6.78
N SER A 7 -0.99 11.46 -8.06
CA SER A 7 -1.87 11.90 -9.16
C SER A 7 -3.13 11.02 -9.34
N PHE A 8 -3.18 9.87 -8.67
CA PHE A 8 -4.34 8.97 -8.66
C PHE A 8 -5.20 9.30 -7.46
N LYS A 9 -6.40 9.81 -7.68
CA LYS A 9 -7.30 10.24 -6.60
C LYS A 9 -7.53 9.13 -5.56
N GLY A 10 -7.22 9.41 -4.30
CA GLY A 10 -7.40 8.49 -3.18
C GLY A 10 -6.25 7.50 -2.97
N LEU A 11 -5.36 7.32 -3.94
CA LEU A 11 -4.15 6.52 -3.78
C LEU A 11 -3.09 7.36 -3.02
N LEU A 12 -2.68 6.88 -1.86
CA LEU A 12 -1.83 7.65 -0.95
C LEU A 12 -0.55 6.89 -0.62
N ILE A 13 0.56 7.61 -0.65
CA ILE A 13 1.82 7.14 -0.09
C ILE A 13 1.88 7.57 1.37
N ILE A 14 2.21 6.64 2.25
CA ILE A 14 2.34 6.88 3.68
C ILE A 14 3.82 6.76 4.06
N LYS A 15 4.43 7.86 4.46
CA LYS A 15 5.77 7.82 5.06
C LYS A 15 5.63 7.47 6.53
N GLN A 16 6.04 6.27 6.90
CA GLN A 16 5.97 5.78 8.26
C GLN A 16 7.05 6.43 9.13
N LYS A 17 6.71 6.64 10.39
CA LYS A 17 7.68 7.13 11.39
C LYS A 17 8.52 5.94 11.88
N ASN A 18 9.83 6.06 11.76
CA ASN A 18 10.78 5.06 12.25
C ASN A 18 11.72 5.74 13.23
N ASN A 19 11.66 5.33 14.49
CA ASN A 19 12.53 5.81 15.55
C ASN A 19 13.65 4.80 15.75
N ILE A 20 14.90 5.25 15.60
CA ILE A 20 16.10 4.41 15.70
C ILE A 20 16.90 4.86 16.93
N ASP A 21 17.33 3.89 17.75
CA ASP A 21 18.25 4.11 18.87
C ASP A 21 19.28 2.97 18.96
N SER A 22 20.10 2.95 20.02
CA SER A 22 21.14 1.92 20.22
C SER A 22 20.62 0.49 20.35
N ARG A 23 19.32 0.32 20.64
CA ARG A 23 18.68 -1.00 20.78
C ARG A 23 18.07 -1.50 19.49
N GLY A 24 17.88 -0.64 18.48
CA GLY A 24 17.24 -0.97 17.21
C GLY A 24 16.29 0.11 16.75
N SER A 25 15.15 -0.30 16.16
CA SER A 25 14.17 0.63 15.62
C SER A 25 12.75 0.26 16.02
N LEU A 26 11.91 1.29 16.19
CA LEU A 26 10.47 1.17 16.36
C LEU A 26 9.78 1.96 15.26
N ARG A 27 9.00 1.27 14.44
CA ARG A 27 8.29 1.85 13.32
C ARG A 27 6.79 1.80 13.54
N GLU A 28 6.14 2.97 13.48
CA GLU A 28 4.69 3.06 13.46
C GLU A 28 4.19 2.67 12.06
N THR A 29 3.46 1.57 11.95
CA THR A 29 3.00 1.03 10.67
C THR A 29 1.57 1.41 10.34
N TYR A 30 0.76 1.71 11.35
CA TYR A 30 -0.63 2.15 11.17
C TYR A 30 -1.03 3.13 12.28
N ASN A 31 -1.80 4.15 11.91
CA ASN A 31 -2.38 5.08 12.85
C ASN A 31 -3.76 5.54 12.34
N LYS A 32 -4.81 5.16 13.04
CA LYS A 32 -6.20 5.49 12.70
C LYS A 32 -6.46 6.99 12.59
N LYS A 33 -5.77 7.82 13.36
CA LYS A 33 -5.92 9.29 13.32
C LYS A 33 -5.43 9.88 12.00
N ILE A 34 -4.47 9.22 11.33
CA ILE A 34 -3.84 9.68 10.10
C ILE A 34 -4.49 9.04 8.89
N ILE A 35 -4.71 7.72 8.94
CA ILE A 35 -5.34 6.96 7.88
C ILE A 35 -6.82 6.83 8.22
N LYS A 36 -7.62 7.73 7.65
CA LYS A 36 -9.06 7.83 7.91
C LYS A 36 -9.86 6.78 7.15
N HIS A 37 -9.49 5.54 7.27
CA HIS A 37 -10.28 4.42 6.77
C HIS A 37 -10.81 3.61 7.95
N ASP A 38 -12.10 3.57 8.11
CA ASP A 38 -12.74 3.07 9.35
C ASP A 38 -12.97 1.56 9.39
N LYS A 39 -12.61 0.84 8.32
CA LYS A 39 -13.08 -0.55 8.14
C LYS A 39 -12.00 -1.54 7.74
N PHE A 40 -10.78 -1.40 8.25
CA PHE A 40 -9.83 -2.51 8.20
C PHE A 40 -10.30 -3.61 9.14
N VAL A 41 -10.63 -4.76 8.58
CA VAL A 41 -11.28 -5.85 9.31
C VAL A 41 -10.34 -7.03 9.58
N PHE A 42 -9.22 -7.11 8.86
CA PHE A 42 -8.19 -8.11 9.11
C PHE A 42 -6.83 -7.64 8.60
N GLU A 43 -5.80 -8.25 9.12
CA GLU A 43 -4.41 -8.05 8.71
C GLU A 43 -3.76 -9.42 8.51
N TYR A 44 -2.89 -9.49 7.51
CA TYR A 44 -2.06 -10.68 7.29
C TYR A 44 -0.67 -10.29 6.80
N CYS A 45 0.29 -11.16 7.05
CA CYS A 45 1.65 -11.03 6.57
C CYS A 45 1.95 -12.14 5.56
N THR A 46 2.58 -11.78 4.46
CA THR A 46 3.03 -12.74 3.45
C THR A 46 4.54 -12.72 3.33
N THR A 47 5.12 -13.88 3.08
CA THR A 47 6.52 -14.01 2.69
C THR A 47 6.58 -14.49 1.25
N SER A 48 7.38 -13.80 0.43
CA SER A 48 7.56 -14.14 -0.97
C SER A 48 9.02 -14.49 -1.24
N LYS A 49 9.22 -15.51 -2.05
CA LYS A 49 10.55 -15.83 -2.58
C LYS A 49 10.98 -14.73 -3.56
N LYS A 50 12.27 -14.54 -3.70
CA LYS A 50 12.84 -13.63 -4.69
C LYS A 50 12.30 -13.93 -6.08
N ASN A 51 12.00 -12.88 -6.85
CA ASN A 51 11.46 -12.95 -8.21
C ASN A 51 10.05 -13.57 -8.30
N SER A 52 9.27 -13.51 -7.21
CA SER A 52 7.87 -13.92 -7.23
C SER A 52 6.96 -12.74 -7.57
N LEU A 53 6.15 -12.91 -8.61
CA LEU A 53 5.09 -11.97 -8.97
C LEU A 53 3.77 -12.44 -8.37
N ARG A 54 3.06 -11.55 -7.66
CA ARG A 54 1.71 -11.79 -7.17
C ARG A 54 0.76 -10.71 -7.69
N GLY A 55 -0.28 -11.11 -8.37
CA GLY A 55 -1.31 -10.23 -8.91
C GLY A 55 -1.41 -10.29 -10.43
N PHE A 56 -2.16 -9.42 -11.08
CA PHE A 56 -3.02 -8.42 -10.43
C PHE A 56 -4.26 -9.05 -9.80
N HIS A 57 -4.57 -8.64 -8.57
CA HIS A 57 -5.81 -9.05 -7.90
C HIS A 57 -6.72 -7.84 -7.68
N PHE A 58 -8.03 -8.04 -7.87
CA PHE A 58 -9.06 -7.07 -7.50
C PHE A 58 -10.37 -7.79 -7.23
N GLN A 59 -11.26 -7.10 -6.52
CA GLN A 59 -12.59 -7.60 -6.21
C GLN A 59 -13.64 -6.58 -6.62
N LEU A 60 -14.79 -7.07 -7.06
CA LEU A 60 -15.88 -6.25 -7.58
C LEU A 60 -17.07 -6.16 -6.60
N GLY A 61 -17.87 -5.09 -6.77
CA GLY A 61 -19.11 -4.90 -6.03
C GLY A 61 -18.89 -4.85 -4.52
N LYS A 62 -19.69 -5.57 -3.77
CA LYS A 62 -19.62 -5.63 -2.30
C LYS A 62 -18.34 -6.26 -1.75
N PHE A 63 -17.55 -6.91 -2.57
CA PHE A 63 -16.27 -7.53 -2.19
C PHE A 63 -15.07 -6.60 -2.41
N GLN A 64 -15.27 -5.37 -2.89
CA GLN A 64 -14.20 -4.40 -3.03
C GLN A 64 -13.52 -4.14 -1.69
N GLN A 65 -12.20 -4.02 -1.73
CA GLN A 65 -11.37 -3.81 -0.54
C GLN A 65 -10.44 -2.63 -0.75
N ALA A 66 -10.39 -1.76 0.25
CA ALA A 66 -9.24 -0.88 0.43
C ALA A 66 -8.13 -1.66 1.13
N LYS A 67 -6.89 -1.37 0.78
CA LYS A 67 -5.70 -2.06 1.31
C LYS A 67 -4.67 -1.06 1.78
N MET A 68 -3.96 -1.42 2.82
CA MET A 68 -2.72 -0.75 3.20
C MET A 68 -1.58 -1.75 3.12
N VAL A 69 -0.61 -1.47 2.26
CA VAL A 69 0.52 -2.36 1.98
C VAL A 69 1.79 -1.78 2.57
N SER A 70 2.48 -2.57 3.36
CA SER A 70 3.75 -2.22 4.00
C SER A 70 4.75 -3.36 3.85
N VAL A 71 6.04 -3.05 3.79
CA VAL A 71 7.10 -4.04 3.79
C VAL A 71 7.80 -4.05 5.15
N VAL A 72 7.75 -5.19 5.82
CA VAL A 72 8.41 -5.38 7.13
C VAL A 72 9.89 -5.67 6.96
N LYS A 73 10.24 -6.46 5.94
CA LYS A 73 11.64 -6.83 5.63
C LYS A 73 11.83 -7.00 4.13
N GLY A 74 12.90 -6.43 3.60
CA GLY A 74 13.22 -6.48 2.18
C GLY A 74 12.57 -5.36 1.38
N LYS A 75 12.31 -5.60 0.10
CA LYS A 75 11.69 -4.63 -0.80
C LYS A 75 10.83 -5.31 -1.87
N ILE A 76 9.80 -4.59 -2.31
CA ILE A 76 8.96 -4.98 -3.43
C ILE A 76 8.78 -3.81 -4.40
N LEU A 77 8.53 -4.12 -5.68
CA LEU A 77 7.92 -3.20 -6.61
C LEU A 77 6.41 -3.37 -6.51
N ASP A 78 5.73 -2.40 -5.94
CA ASP A 78 4.28 -2.40 -5.80
C ASP A 78 3.65 -1.70 -7.01
N CYS A 79 2.65 -2.33 -7.60
CA CYS A 79 1.96 -1.85 -8.79
C CYS A 79 0.46 -1.86 -8.58
N VAL A 80 -0.19 -0.76 -8.90
CA VAL A 80 -1.64 -0.66 -8.88
C VAL A 80 -2.15 -0.14 -10.21
N ILE A 81 -3.29 -0.67 -10.65
CA ILE A 81 -4.01 -0.20 -11.84
C ILE A 81 -5.35 0.39 -11.42
N ASP A 82 -5.66 1.58 -11.90
CA ASP A 82 -6.94 2.23 -11.63
C ASP A 82 -8.03 1.62 -12.52
N LEU A 83 -8.97 0.93 -11.91
CA LEU A 83 -10.10 0.28 -12.61
C LEU A 83 -11.42 1.01 -12.39
N ARG A 84 -11.39 2.22 -11.82
CA ARG A 84 -12.58 3.06 -11.62
C ARG A 84 -12.94 3.74 -12.94
N LYS A 85 -14.05 3.33 -13.56
CA LYS A 85 -14.45 3.73 -14.91
C LYS A 85 -14.57 5.25 -15.13
N ARG A 86 -14.92 6.01 -14.08
CA ARG A 86 -15.08 7.48 -14.16
C ARG A 86 -13.85 8.25 -13.67
N SER A 87 -12.78 7.56 -13.32
CA SER A 87 -11.55 8.19 -12.88
C SER A 87 -10.77 8.78 -14.05
N LYS A 88 -10.13 9.94 -13.83
CA LYS A 88 -9.22 10.54 -14.80
C LYS A 88 -7.98 9.67 -15.09
N THR A 89 -7.66 8.76 -14.19
CA THR A 89 -6.53 7.83 -14.31
C THR A 89 -6.96 6.40 -14.63
N TYR A 90 -8.21 6.21 -15.08
CA TYR A 90 -8.72 4.89 -15.47
C TYR A 90 -7.78 4.18 -16.44
N GLY A 91 -7.45 2.92 -16.12
CA GLY A 91 -6.55 2.07 -16.92
C GLY A 91 -5.07 2.38 -16.78
N ARG A 92 -4.69 3.41 -16.03
CA ARG A 92 -3.29 3.77 -15.80
C ARG A 92 -2.71 2.99 -14.63
N ILE A 93 -1.39 2.77 -14.69
CA ILE A 93 -0.64 2.03 -13.67
C ILE A 93 0.24 2.99 -12.90
N PHE A 94 0.19 2.86 -11.57
CA PHE A 94 1.11 3.51 -10.64
C PHE A 94 2.08 2.46 -10.08
N LYS A 95 3.37 2.80 -9.99
CA LYS A 95 4.42 1.92 -9.47
C LYS A 95 5.24 2.62 -8.41
N ILE A 96 5.60 1.89 -7.37
CA ILE A 96 6.45 2.41 -6.29
C ILE A 96 7.27 1.27 -5.67
N ILE A 97 8.49 1.57 -5.25
CA ILE A 97 9.27 0.67 -4.40
C ILE A 97 8.87 0.89 -2.95
N LEU A 98 8.42 -0.17 -2.30
CA LEU A 98 8.20 -0.22 -0.86
C LEU A 98 9.28 -1.10 -0.22
N SER A 99 9.85 -0.65 0.89
CA SER A 99 10.92 -1.39 1.58
C SER A 99 10.95 -1.10 3.08
N ASP A 100 11.62 -1.97 3.81
CA ASP A 100 11.94 -1.74 5.22
C ASP A 100 12.87 -0.54 5.42
N ILE A 101 13.69 -0.20 4.42
CA ILE A 101 14.62 0.93 4.47
C ILE A 101 13.91 2.26 4.22
N ASN A 102 13.09 2.35 3.17
CA ASN A 102 12.41 3.61 2.85
C ASN A 102 11.19 3.90 3.73
N CYS A 103 10.69 2.89 4.45
CA CYS A 103 9.56 2.99 5.37
C CYS A 103 8.30 3.60 4.72
N LEU A 104 8.10 3.33 3.43
CA LEU A 104 6.90 3.73 2.71
C LEU A 104 5.85 2.64 2.76
N SER A 105 4.61 3.04 2.88
CA SER A 105 3.43 2.20 2.67
C SER A 105 2.56 2.80 1.59
N LEU A 106 1.71 1.99 0.99
CA LEU A 106 0.73 2.43 0.01
C LEU A 106 -0.67 2.17 0.54
N TYR A 107 -1.49 3.21 0.64
CA TYR A 107 -2.93 3.07 0.86
C TYR A 107 -3.62 3.03 -0.50
N ILE A 108 -4.24 1.91 -0.79
CA ILE A 108 -4.92 1.61 -2.06
C ILE A 108 -6.41 1.60 -1.78
N PRO A 109 -7.18 2.59 -2.26
CA PRO A 109 -8.63 2.59 -2.09
C PRO A 109 -9.30 1.49 -2.91
N GLU A 110 -10.58 1.29 -2.69
CA GLU A 110 -11.39 0.40 -3.51
C GLU A 110 -11.34 0.82 -4.98
N GLY A 111 -11.48 -0.13 -5.89
CA GLY A 111 -11.50 0.09 -7.34
C GLY A 111 -10.15 0.00 -8.04
N PHE A 112 -9.10 -0.40 -7.33
CA PHE A 112 -7.79 -0.67 -7.92
C PHE A 112 -7.50 -2.16 -8.00
N GLY A 113 -6.83 -2.58 -9.08
CA GLY A 113 -6.12 -3.85 -9.13
C GLY A 113 -4.73 -3.68 -8.50
N HIS A 114 -4.22 -4.73 -7.84
CA HIS A 114 -2.97 -4.71 -7.10
C HIS A 114 -2.08 -5.90 -7.45
N ALA A 115 -0.81 -5.62 -7.69
CA ALA A 115 0.23 -6.60 -7.90
C ALA A 115 1.53 -6.15 -7.23
N TYR A 116 2.39 -7.11 -6.87
CA TYR A 116 3.74 -6.79 -6.43
C TYR A 116 4.74 -7.87 -6.83
N TYR A 117 5.96 -7.40 -7.00
CA TYR A 117 7.11 -8.20 -7.43
C TYR A 117 8.33 -7.97 -6.54
#